data_2e9ef338a16d1b0bcdf05f2ed9fe8229
#
_entry.id   2e9ef338a16d1b0bcdf05f2ed9fe8229
#
_cell.length_a   1.000
_cell.length_b   1.000
_cell.length_c   1.000
_cell.angle_alpha   90.00
_cell.angle_beta   90.00
_cell.angle_gamma   90.00
#
_symmetry.space_group_name_H-M   'P 1'
#
loop_
_entity.id
_entity.type
_entity.pdbx_description
1 polymer ?
#
loop_
_entity_poly.entity_id
_entity_poly.type
_entity_poly.pdbx_seq_one_letter_code
_entity_poly.pdbx_strand_id
1 'polypeptide(L)'
;MSKMRINLGQIIVITMLVLAGAGAFLFGYTLEERRDEAEIKSLVSGLADNLTQTETESTASALIKVKAVADAFADPMTLAMDKYAFGDYDRDRLLASMGRYRALVKSAKVSASDIRITITEKEKANGTFAGRFEGTLKSGPGDVIIKDIDAEFVKTEGRWKIKSLKFTNVLH
;
A
#
# COMPACT_ATOMS: atom_id res chain seq x y z
N MET A 1 56.58 -7.83 -23.32
CA MET A 1 55.54 -7.67 -22.32
C MET A 1 55.79 -6.37 -21.56
N SER A 2 55.04 -5.30 -21.89
CA SER A 2 55.16 -3.99 -21.26
C SER A 2 54.50 -4.05 -19.86
N LYS A 3 55.28 -3.91 -18.80
CA LYS A 3 54.78 -3.76 -17.44
C LYS A 3 54.18 -2.37 -17.32
N MET A 4 52.84 -2.29 -17.31
CA MET A 4 52.11 -1.07 -17.05
C MET A 4 52.37 -0.64 -15.60
N ARG A 5 53.25 0.35 -15.40
CA ARG A 5 53.50 0.97 -14.08
C ARG A 5 52.35 1.93 -13.79
N ILE A 6 51.41 1.48 -12.97
CA ILE A 6 50.36 2.35 -12.48
C ILE A 6 51.00 3.36 -11.53
N ASN A 7 50.86 4.64 -11.82
CA ASN A 7 51.39 5.74 -11.01
C ASN A 7 50.45 5.99 -9.82
N LEU A 8 50.99 6.38 -8.67
CA LEU A 8 50.21 6.70 -7.45
C LEU A 8 49.06 7.69 -7.72
N GLY A 9 49.31 8.68 -8.59
CA GLY A 9 48.25 9.63 -9.02
C GLY A 9 47.07 8.96 -9.75
N GLN A 10 47.35 7.94 -10.57
CA GLN A 10 46.30 7.18 -11.26
C GLN A 10 45.47 6.32 -10.30
N ILE A 11 46.08 5.76 -9.27
CA ILE A 11 45.42 5.00 -8.21
C ILE A 11 44.45 5.94 -7.44
N ILE A 12 44.90 7.14 -7.06
CA ILE A 12 44.10 8.12 -6.35
C ILE A 12 42.88 8.54 -7.19
N VAL A 13 43.07 8.85 -8.48
CA VAL A 13 41.96 9.23 -9.36
C VAL A 13 40.96 8.11 -9.55
N ILE A 14 41.41 6.87 -9.75
CA ILE A 14 40.51 5.70 -9.88
C ILE A 14 39.75 5.48 -8.58
N THR A 15 40.40 5.59 -7.42
CA THR A 15 39.74 5.42 -6.13
C THR A 15 38.68 6.50 -5.90
N MET A 16 38.95 7.77 -6.23
CA MET A 16 37.98 8.86 -6.15
C MET A 16 36.77 8.65 -7.07
N LEU A 17 36.99 8.17 -8.30
CA LEU A 17 35.91 7.86 -9.23
C LEU A 17 35.03 6.71 -8.76
N VAL A 18 35.62 5.68 -8.18
CA VAL A 18 34.85 4.54 -7.59
C VAL A 18 34.03 5.00 -6.39
N LEU A 19 34.62 5.82 -5.50
CA LEU A 19 33.90 6.36 -4.33
C LEU A 19 32.77 7.31 -4.74
N ALA A 20 33.01 8.17 -5.75
CA ALA A 20 31.95 9.05 -6.28
C ALA A 20 30.82 8.27 -6.96
N GLY A 21 31.15 7.22 -7.72
CA GLY A 21 30.17 6.33 -8.34
C GLY A 21 29.35 5.54 -7.32
N ALA A 22 29.99 5.00 -6.29
CA ALA A 22 29.31 4.29 -5.20
C ALA A 22 28.40 5.23 -4.39
N GLY A 23 28.87 6.45 -4.10
CA GLY A 23 28.07 7.46 -3.41
C GLY A 23 26.83 7.88 -4.20
N ALA A 24 26.95 8.11 -5.50
CA ALA A 24 25.82 8.45 -6.38
C ALA A 24 24.81 7.28 -6.49
N PHE A 25 25.30 6.05 -6.55
CA PHE A 25 24.44 4.85 -6.58
C PHE A 25 23.63 4.69 -5.28
N LEU A 26 24.30 4.78 -4.12
CA LEU A 26 23.64 4.70 -2.81
C LEU A 26 22.64 5.84 -2.60
N PHE A 27 22.97 7.06 -3.03
CA PHE A 27 22.07 8.20 -2.93
C PHE A 27 20.84 8.05 -3.84
N GLY A 28 21.03 7.57 -5.06
CA GLY A 28 19.92 7.27 -5.98
C GLY A 28 18.99 6.20 -5.43
N TYR A 29 19.54 5.13 -4.85
CA TYR A 29 18.77 4.05 -4.23
C TYR A 29 17.91 4.56 -3.05
N THR A 30 18.48 5.35 -2.14
CA THR A 30 17.73 5.90 -0.99
C THR A 30 16.64 6.88 -1.39
N LEU A 31 16.80 7.62 -2.49
CA LEU A 31 15.75 8.52 -3.01
C LEU A 31 14.60 7.71 -3.64
N GLU A 32 14.89 6.63 -4.36
CA GLU A 32 13.87 5.76 -4.94
C GLU A 32 13.05 5.09 -3.84
N GLU A 33 13.68 4.53 -2.81
CA GLU A 33 12.99 3.94 -1.67
C GLU A 33 12.06 4.93 -0.95
N ARG A 34 12.52 6.16 -0.70
CA ARG A 34 11.69 7.20 -0.08
C ARG A 34 10.48 7.57 -0.93
N ARG A 35 10.65 7.60 -2.25
CA ARG A 35 9.55 7.86 -3.17
C ARG A 35 8.55 6.70 -3.16
N ASP A 36 9.01 5.47 -3.21
CA ASP A 36 8.18 4.28 -3.17
C ASP A 36 7.41 4.17 -1.83
N GLU A 37 8.07 4.46 -0.71
CA GLU A 37 7.43 4.52 0.60
C GLU A 37 6.30 5.58 0.65
N ALA A 38 6.55 6.77 0.11
CA ALA A 38 5.56 7.84 0.04
C ALA A 38 4.38 7.47 -0.86
N GLU A 39 4.62 6.79 -1.99
CA GLU A 39 3.60 6.32 -2.91
C GLU A 39 2.71 5.26 -2.24
N ILE A 40 3.30 4.30 -1.52
CA ILE A 40 2.54 3.28 -0.78
C ILE A 40 1.72 3.90 0.34
N LYS A 41 2.26 4.85 1.09
CA LYS A 41 1.50 5.59 2.12
C LYS A 41 0.32 6.34 1.53
N SER A 42 0.51 6.97 0.38
CA SER A 42 -0.57 7.63 -0.36
C SER A 42 -1.62 6.63 -0.85
N LEU A 43 -1.21 5.44 -1.32
CA LEU A 43 -2.10 4.36 -1.72
C LEU A 43 -2.99 3.90 -0.56
N VAL A 44 -2.42 3.68 0.63
CA VAL A 44 -3.15 3.27 1.84
C VAL A 44 -4.14 4.36 2.29
N SER A 45 -3.71 5.62 2.32
CA SER A 45 -4.57 6.74 2.66
C SER A 45 -5.70 6.93 1.65
N GLY A 46 -5.39 6.86 0.36
CA GLY A 46 -6.39 6.94 -0.71
C GLY A 46 -7.40 5.78 -0.69
N LEU A 47 -6.96 4.57 -0.28
CA LEU A 47 -7.87 3.45 -0.06
C LEU A 47 -8.87 3.77 1.05
N ALA A 48 -8.41 4.31 2.20
CA ALA A 48 -9.28 4.68 3.31
C ALA A 48 -10.30 5.77 2.90
N ASP A 49 -9.86 6.77 2.14
CA ASP A 49 -10.73 7.82 1.62
C ASP A 49 -11.81 7.26 0.66
N ASN A 50 -11.44 6.33 -0.21
CA ASN A 50 -12.36 5.70 -1.15
C ASN A 50 -13.34 4.71 -0.48
N LEU A 51 -12.97 4.15 0.68
CA LEU A 51 -13.87 3.34 1.50
C LEU A 51 -14.83 4.19 2.34
N THR A 52 -14.50 5.45 2.60
CA THR A 52 -15.38 6.40 3.30
C THR A 52 -16.61 6.72 2.46
N GLN A 53 -17.79 6.66 3.09
CA GLN A 53 -19.11 6.85 2.48
C GLN A 53 -19.94 7.86 3.27
N THR A 54 -20.59 8.79 2.60
CA THR A 54 -21.57 9.71 3.21
C THR A 54 -22.98 9.36 2.75
N GLU A 55 -23.99 9.74 3.56
CA GLU A 55 -25.41 9.49 3.22
C GLU A 55 -25.85 10.22 1.94
N THR A 56 -25.21 11.35 1.64
CA THR A 56 -25.54 12.21 0.50
C THR A 56 -24.66 11.96 -0.72
N GLU A 57 -23.85 10.89 -0.69
CA GLU A 57 -22.95 10.59 -1.80
C GLU A 57 -23.73 10.22 -3.07
N SER A 58 -23.40 10.87 -4.19
CA SER A 58 -24.01 10.56 -5.47
C SER A 58 -23.60 9.17 -5.98
N THR A 59 -24.49 8.54 -6.77
CA THR A 59 -24.19 7.24 -7.41
C THR A 59 -22.92 7.29 -8.27
N ALA A 60 -22.70 8.40 -8.97
CA ALA A 60 -21.50 8.58 -9.79
C ALA A 60 -20.22 8.61 -8.93
N SER A 61 -20.24 9.36 -7.82
CA SER A 61 -19.11 9.39 -6.87
C SER A 61 -18.84 8.01 -6.26
N ALA A 62 -19.91 7.32 -5.85
CA ALA A 62 -19.82 5.97 -5.31
C ALA A 62 -19.16 4.98 -6.30
N LEU A 63 -19.53 5.05 -7.58
CA LEU A 63 -18.95 4.19 -8.62
C LEU A 63 -17.45 4.48 -8.85
N ILE A 64 -17.08 5.76 -8.88
CA ILE A 64 -15.67 6.17 -9.01
C ILE A 64 -14.85 5.61 -7.84
N LYS A 65 -15.33 5.75 -6.61
CA LYS A 65 -14.65 5.23 -5.42
C LYS A 65 -14.53 3.70 -5.44
N VAL A 66 -15.58 2.98 -5.81
CA VAL A 66 -15.56 1.51 -5.93
C VAL A 66 -14.49 1.07 -6.93
N LYS A 67 -14.42 1.74 -8.09
CA LYS A 67 -13.38 1.46 -9.08
C LYS A 67 -11.98 1.77 -8.54
N ALA A 68 -11.79 2.91 -7.87
CA ALA A 68 -10.53 3.30 -7.28
C ALA A 68 -10.06 2.30 -6.21
N VAL A 69 -10.99 1.77 -5.38
CA VAL A 69 -10.68 0.68 -4.44
C VAL A 69 -10.19 -0.55 -5.19
N ALA A 70 -10.90 -0.99 -6.23
CA ALA A 70 -10.49 -2.18 -6.98
C ALA A 70 -9.13 -1.98 -7.69
N ASP A 71 -8.83 -0.77 -8.15
CA ASP A 71 -7.57 -0.43 -8.82
C ASP A 71 -6.38 -0.36 -7.85
N ALA A 72 -6.64 -0.19 -6.55
CA ALA A 72 -5.60 -0.19 -5.50
C ALA A 72 -5.03 -1.59 -5.22
N PHE A 73 -5.74 -2.65 -5.58
CA PHE A 73 -5.33 -4.02 -5.32
C PHE A 73 -4.69 -4.71 -6.54
N ALA A 74 -3.79 -5.64 -6.26
CA ALA A 74 -3.31 -6.60 -7.26
C ALA A 74 -4.43 -7.59 -7.62
N ASP A 75 -4.34 -8.22 -8.79
CA ASP A 75 -5.31 -9.22 -9.22
C ASP A 75 -4.59 -10.55 -9.49
N PRO A 76 -4.89 -11.60 -8.73
CA PRO A 76 -5.70 -11.63 -7.51
C PRO A 76 -4.99 -11.03 -6.29
N MET A 77 -5.77 -10.57 -5.28
CA MET A 77 -5.29 -10.19 -3.96
C MET A 77 -5.74 -11.21 -2.91
N THR A 78 -5.00 -11.32 -1.81
CA THR A 78 -5.36 -12.18 -0.69
C THR A 78 -5.88 -11.36 0.48
N LEU A 79 -7.02 -11.75 1.04
CA LEU A 79 -7.62 -11.14 2.22
C LEU A 79 -7.70 -12.17 3.35
N ALA A 80 -7.26 -11.79 4.54
CA ALA A 80 -7.39 -12.58 5.75
C ALA A 80 -7.96 -11.72 6.88
N MET A 81 -9.25 -11.89 7.15
CA MET A 81 -9.98 -11.15 8.19
C MET A 81 -10.73 -12.14 9.09
N ASP A 82 -10.01 -12.77 10.01
CA ASP A 82 -10.56 -13.75 10.96
C ASP A 82 -11.60 -14.68 10.30
N LYS A 83 -12.78 -14.81 10.93
CA LYS A 83 -13.91 -15.61 10.43
C LYS A 83 -14.76 -14.92 9.34
N TYR A 84 -14.49 -13.66 9.01
CA TYR A 84 -15.38 -12.87 8.14
C TYR A 84 -15.03 -12.98 6.66
N ALA A 85 -13.74 -13.03 6.35
CA ALA A 85 -13.29 -13.14 4.97
C ALA A 85 -11.88 -13.77 4.93
N PHE A 86 -11.74 -14.82 4.15
CA PHE A 86 -10.46 -15.47 3.93
C PHE A 86 -10.38 -16.01 2.50
N GLY A 87 -9.25 -15.79 1.87
CA GLY A 87 -8.91 -16.33 0.55
C GLY A 87 -8.59 -15.28 -0.49
N ASP A 88 -8.50 -15.74 -1.72
CA ASP A 88 -8.15 -14.91 -2.85
C ASP A 88 -9.38 -14.23 -3.45
N TYR A 89 -9.20 -12.98 -3.80
CA TYR A 89 -10.18 -12.12 -4.45
C TYR A 89 -9.62 -11.67 -5.79
N ASP A 90 -10.29 -12.06 -6.85
CA ASP A 90 -10.12 -11.42 -8.15
C ASP A 90 -10.84 -10.06 -8.18
N ARG A 91 -10.62 -9.32 -9.24
CA ARG A 91 -11.22 -7.99 -9.42
C ARG A 91 -12.74 -8.00 -9.34
N ASP A 92 -13.39 -9.00 -9.95
CA ASP A 92 -14.87 -9.07 -10.01
C ASP A 92 -15.46 -9.38 -8.65
N ARG A 93 -14.85 -10.30 -7.91
CA ARG A 93 -15.26 -10.63 -6.53
C ARG A 93 -15.06 -9.43 -5.59
N LEU A 94 -13.98 -8.67 -5.78
CA LEU A 94 -13.74 -7.46 -5.00
C LEU A 94 -14.80 -6.39 -5.30
N LEU A 95 -15.10 -6.13 -6.58
CA LEU A 95 -16.14 -5.18 -6.98
C LEU A 95 -17.52 -5.58 -6.43
N ALA A 96 -17.87 -6.87 -6.50
CA ALA A 96 -19.13 -7.38 -5.93
C ALA A 96 -19.18 -7.18 -4.40
N SER A 97 -18.05 -7.39 -3.70
CA SER A 97 -17.95 -7.18 -2.25
C SER A 97 -18.10 -5.71 -1.88
N MET A 98 -17.50 -4.79 -2.66
CA MET A 98 -17.65 -3.35 -2.49
C MET A 98 -19.11 -2.90 -2.73
N GLY A 99 -19.77 -3.46 -3.74
CA GLY A 99 -21.20 -3.21 -3.99
C GLY A 99 -22.07 -3.61 -2.79
N ARG A 100 -21.82 -4.79 -2.21
CA ARG A 100 -22.54 -5.25 -0.99
C ARG A 100 -22.25 -4.36 0.21
N TYR A 101 -20.98 -4.00 0.45
CA TYR A 101 -20.60 -3.08 1.51
C TYR A 101 -21.42 -1.78 1.41
N ARG A 102 -21.42 -1.13 0.25
CA ARG A 102 -22.15 0.13 0.03
C ARG A 102 -23.67 -0.03 0.12
N ALA A 103 -24.19 -1.19 -0.21
CA ALA A 103 -25.63 -1.47 -0.06
C ALA A 103 -26.05 -1.59 1.42
N LEU A 104 -25.18 -2.09 2.30
CA LEU A 104 -25.48 -2.32 3.71
C LEU A 104 -25.17 -1.11 4.60
N VAL A 105 -24.16 -0.34 4.25
CA VAL A 105 -23.67 0.80 5.03
C VAL A 105 -24.46 2.06 4.65
N LYS A 106 -24.92 2.80 5.63
CA LYS A 106 -25.57 4.11 5.47
C LYS A 106 -24.52 5.22 5.37
N SER A 107 -23.60 5.23 6.33
CA SER A 107 -22.42 6.09 6.32
C SER A 107 -21.24 5.38 6.96
N ALA A 108 -20.03 5.68 6.51
CA ALA A 108 -18.81 5.17 7.09
C ALA A 108 -17.68 6.19 6.96
N LYS A 109 -16.89 6.32 8.02
CA LYS A 109 -15.61 7.00 8.01
C LYS A 109 -14.53 5.95 8.21
N VAL A 110 -13.62 5.87 7.26
CA VAL A 110 -12.48 4.95 7.30
C VAL A 110 -11.20 5.78 7.36
N SER A 111 -10.29 5.39 8.22
CA SER A 111 -8.96 6.03 8.32
C SER A 111 -7.88 5.00 8.56
N ALA A 112 -6.68 5.32 8.11
CA ALA A 112 -5.47 4.56 8.39
C ALA A 112 -4.48 5.46 9.12
N SER A 113 -3.85 4.94 10.17
CA SER A 113 -2.84 5.64 10.97
C SER A 113 -1.64 4.74 11.24
N ASP A 114 -0.56 5.31 11.75
CA ASP A 114 0.67 4.59 12.12
C ASP A 114 1.26 3.76 10.97
N ILE A 115 1.16 4.29 9.74
CA ILE A 115 1.58 3.60 8.52
C ILE A 115 3.12 3.49 8.51
N ARG A 116 3.61 2.25 8.61
CA ARG A 116 5.03 1.90 8.51
C ARG A 116 5.22 1.02 7.29
N ILE A 117 6.13 1.40 6.41
CA ILE A 117 6.43 0.69 5.18
C ILE A 117 7.90 0.32 5.17
N THR A 118 8.20 -0.88 4.72
CA THR A 118 9.55 -1.38 4.51
C THR A 118 9.65 -1.94 3.10
N ILE A 119 10.48 -1.32 2.26
CA ILE A 119 10.78 -1.85 0.93
C ILE A 119 11.70 -3.06 1.13
N THR A 120 11.27 -4.23 0.68
CA THR A 120 12.01 -5.49 0.84
C THR A 120 12.78 -5.86 -0.43
N GLU A 121 12.23 -5.52 -1.59
CA GLU A 121 12.83 -5.71 -2.90
C GLU A 121 12.38 -4.56 -3.81
N LYS A 122 12.99 -4.42 -4.98
CA LYS A 122 12.68 -3.35 -5.95
C LYS A 122 11.18 -3.20 -6.26
N GLU A 123 10.44 -4.32 -6.22
CA GLU A 123 9.02 -4.37 -6.58
C GLU A 123 8.15 -4.99 -5.48
N LYS A 124 8.69 -5.10 -4.25
CA LYS A 124 7.97 -5.63 -3.10
C LYS A 124 8.21 -4.80 -1.86
N ALA A 125 7.16 -4.63 -1.09
CA ALA A 125 7.21 -3.98 0.21
C ALA A 125 6.25 -4.65 1.19
N ASN A 126 6.56 -4.54 2.48
CA ASN A 126 5.68 -4.90 3.57
C ASN A 126 5.28 -3.63 4.32
N GLY A 127 4.10 -3.65 4.91
CA GLY A 127 3.65 -2.54 5.73
C GLY A 127 2.75 -2.98 6.85
N THR A 128 2.70 -2.15 7.88
CA THR A 128 1.78 -2.29 9.01
C THR A 128 1.08 -0.96 9.24
N PHE A 129 -0.19 -0.99 9.57
CA PHE A 129 -0.95 0.22 9.91
C PHE A 129 -2.18 -0.12 10.74
N ALA A 130 -2.66 0.85 11.52
CA ALA A 130 -3.93 0.74 12.22
C ALA A 130 -5.05 1.25 11.30
N GLY A 131 -6.05 0.40 11.07
CA GLY A 131 -7.28 0.73 10.36
C GLY A 131 -8.41 1.00 11.34
N ARG A 132 -9.08 2.16 11.22
CA ARG A 132 -10.28 2.51 11.96
C ARG A 132 -11.46 2.63 11.01
N PHE A 133 -12.49 1.87 11.30
CA PHE A 133 -13.80 1.99 10.67
C PHE A 133 -14.80 2.51 11.70
N GLU A 134 -15.54 3.54 11.36
CA GLU A 134 -16.62 4.10 12.15
C GLU A 134 -17.82 4.28 11.23
N GLY A 135 -18.87 3.50 11.40
CA GLY A 135 -19.94 3.46 10.42
C GLY A 135 -21.29 3.12 11.01
N THR A 136 -22.35 3.51 10.29
CA THR A 136 -23.74 3.21 10.59
C THR A 136 -24.29 2.29 9.51
N LEU A 137 -24.94 1.22 9.91
CA LEU A 137 -25.64 0.32 8.99
C LEU A 137 -27.03 0.85 8.67
N LYS A 138 -27.56 0.52 7.50
CA LYS A 138 -28.96 0.83 7.15
C LYS A 138 -29.97 0.11 8.04
N SER A 139 -29.58 -1.01 8.63
CA SER A 139 -30.40 -1.89 9.47
C SER A 139 -30.27 -1.64 10.97
N GLY A 140 -29.42 -0.72 11.43
CA GLY A 140 -29.18 -0.58 12.85
C GLY A 140 -28.12 0.44 13.25
N PRO A 141 -27.77 0.49 14.53
CA PRO A 141 -26.79 1.42 15.05
C PRO A 141 -25.40 1.20 14.43
N GLY A 142 -24.57 2.22 14.55
CA GLY A 142 -23.20 2.18 14.11
C GLY A 142 -22.28 1.43 15.06
N ASP A 143 -21.10 1.11 14.56
CA ASP A 143 -20.03 0.49 15.35
C ASP A 143 -18.69 1.15 15.01
N VAL A 144 -17.75 1.04 15.94
CA VAL A 144 -16.36 1.46 15.76
C VAL A 144 -15.48 0.22 15.83
N ILE A 145 -14.79 -0.06 14.75
CA ILE A 145 -13.89 -1.21 14.64
C ILE A 145 -12.48 -0.66 14.42
N ILE A 146 -11.54 -1.11 15.26
CA ILE A 146 -10.11 -0.81 15.10
C ILE A 146 -9.38 -2.14 14.95
N LYS A 147 -8.52 -2.22 13.93
CA LYS A 147 -7.72 -3.41 13.63
C LYS A 147 -6.31 -3.01 13.25
N ASP A 148 -5.35 -3.79 13.71
CA ASP A 148 -4.02 -3.76 13.13
C ASP A 148 -4.03 -4.55 11.82
N ILE A 149 -3.34 -4.03 10.82
CA ILE A 149 -3.34 -4.57 9.48
C ILE A 149 -1.89 -4.78 9.04
N ASP A 150 -1.55 -6.03 8.72
CA ASP A 150 -0.34 -6.37 8.00
C ASP A 150 -0.66 -6.39 6.51
N ALA A 151 0.16 -5.75 5.70
CA ALA A 151 -0.04 -5.63 4.27
C ALA A 151 1.22 -6.00 3.49
N GLU A 152 1.05 -6.66 2.36
CA GLU A 152 2.08 -6.85 1.35
C GLU A 152 1.73 -6.03 0.11
N PHE A 153 2.74 -5.39 -0.45
CA PHE A 153 2.63 -4.56 -1.64
C PHE A 153 3.52 -5.10 -2.75
N VAL A 154 3.03 -4.98 -3.97
CA VAL A 154 3.78 -5.32 -5.17
C VAL A 154 3.70 -4.18 -6.17
N LYS A 155 4.78 -3.97 -6.92
CA LYS A 155 4.81 -2.98 -8.00
C LYS A 155 4.48 -3.67 -9.32
N THR A 156 3.37 -3.32 -9.94
CA THR A 156 2.91 -3.88 -11.20
C THR A 156 2.75 -2.75 -12.22
N GLU A 157 3.38 -2.86 -13.38
CA GLU A 157 3.36 -1.83 -14.42
C GLU A 157 3.78 -0.45 -13.89
N GLY A 158 4.81 -0.43 -13.03
CA GLY A 158 5.36 0.79 -12.44
C GLY A 158 4.51 1.43 -11.33
N ARG A 159 3.42 0.81 -10.89
CA ARG A 159 2.53 1.30 -9.83
C ARG A 159 2.45 0.32 -8.67
N TRP A 160 2.48 0.84 -7.46
CA TRP A 160 2.27 0.03 -6.26
C TRP A 160 0.82 -0.40 -6.11
N LYS A 161 0.63 -1.67 -5.72
CA LYS A 161 -0.67 -2.29 -5.45
C LYS A 161 -0.61 -3.12 -4.18
N ILE A 162 -1.74 -3.24 -3.50
CA ILE A 162 -1.88 -4.10 -2.33
C ILE A 162 -2.05 -5.54 -2.80
N LYS A 163 -1.13 -6.42 -2.41
CA LYS A 163 -1.17 -7.85 -2.75
C LYS A 163 -1.89 -8.66 -1.69
N SER A 164 -1.70 -8.33 -0.43
CA SER A 164 -2.41 -9.00 0.67
C SER A 164 -2.73 -8.02 1.81
N LEU A 165 -3.84 -8.29 2.51
CA LEU A 165 -4.20 -7.66 3.77
C LEU A 165 -4.56 -8.74 4.79
N LYS A 166 -3.90 -8.68 5.94
CA LYS A 166 -4.21 -9.52 7.10
C LYS A 166 -4.61 -8.64 8.28
N PHE A 167 -5.82 -8.83 8.74
CA PHE A 167 -6.37 -8.10 9.87
C PHE A 167 -6.13 -8.88 11.16
N THR A 168 -5.57 -8.20 12.16
CA THR A 168 -5.32 -8.77 13.48
C THR A 168 -6.08 -7.97 14.53
N ASN A 169 -6.41 -8.63 15.65
CA ASN A 169 -7.05 -7.92 16.75
C ASN A 169 -6.02 -7.05 17.46
N VAL A 170 -6.39 -5.82 17.77
CA VAL A 170 -5.60 -5.00 18.69
C VAL A 170 -5.59 -5.73 20.04
N LEU A 171 -4.42 -6.21 20.44
CA LEU A 171 -4.22 -6.74 21.78
C LEU A 171 -4.22 -5.54 22.76
N HIS A 172 -5.22 -5.45 23.58
CA HIS A 172 -5.28 -4.51 24.71
C HIS A 172 -4.59 -5.09 25.92
#